data_dccbe13816d69a1232d07e81104bde42
#
_entry.id   dccbe13816d69a1232d07e81104bde42
#
_cell.length_a   1.000
_cell.length_b   1.000
_cell.length_c   1.000
_cell.angle_alpha   90.00
_cell.angle_beta   90.00
_cell.angle_gamma   90.00
#
_symmetry.space_group_name_H-M   'P 1'
#
loop_
_entity.id
_entity.type
_entity.pdbx_description
1 polymer ?
#
loop_
_entity_poly.entity_id
_entity_poly.type
_entity_poly.pdbx_seq_one_letter_code
_entity_poly.pdbx_strand_id
1 'polypeptide(L)'
;PLSFDLLILPGGPSVFEMRAYPHIIALIRKFADSGKPIGAICAAPLLLLDAGILSGEKSYTAHGSTIDELPHIQEDQMVIQDGQIITSRGAGTAVEFGLTLIHHLYGRKKEQEIRKSIHADLPLR
;
A
#
# COMPACT_ATOMS: atom_id res chain seq x y z
N PRO A 1 19.77 8.13 -8.39
CA PRO A 1 19.35 7.99 -7.00
C PRO A 1 17.89 8.44 -6.81
N LEU A 2 17.21 7.79 -5.88
CA LEU A 2 15.84 8.14 -5.54
C LEU A 2 15.84 9.35 -4.62
N SER A 3 15.15 10.41 -5.05
CA SER A 3 15.03 11.64 -4.25
C SER A 3 13.75 11.68 -3.42
N PHE A 4 12.92 10.63 -3.50
CA PHE A 4 11.67 10.52 -2.74
C PHE A 4 11.80 9.48 -1.64
N ASP A 5 11.05 9.65 -0.56
CA ASP A 5 11.11 8.80 0.62
C ASP A 5 10.05 7.71 0.64
N LEU A 6 9.05 7.80 -0.22
CA LEU A 6 7.90 6.90 -0.26
C LEU A 6 7.35 6.83 -1.67
N LEU A 7 6.96 5.64 -2.10
CA LEU A 7 6.21 5.45 -3.33
C LEU A 7 4.79 5.03 -2.96
N ILE A 8 3.79 5.75 -3.46
CA ILE A 8 2.39 5.39 -3.28
C ILE A 8 1.81 4.98 -4.63
N LEU A 9 1.18 3.82 -4.67
CA LEU A 9 0.52 3.28 -5.84
C LEU A 9 -0.99 3.31 -5.60
N PRO A 10 -1.70 4.28 -6.18
CA PRO A 10 -3.15 4.35 -6.04
C PRO A 10 -3.84 3.26 -6.85
N GLY A 11 -5.09 2.96 -6.49
CA GLY A 11 -5.89 1.97 -7.17
C GLY A 11 -6.63 2.53 -8.37
N GLY A 12 -7.68 1.83 -8.76
CA GLY A 12 -8.54 2.19 -9.88
C GLY A 12 -8.25 1.36 -11.13
N PRO A 13 -9.09 1.52 -12.17
CA PRO A 13 -8.96 0.72 -13.40
C PRO A 13 -7.63 0.89 -14.12
N SER A 14 -6.98 2.04 -13.96
CA SER A 14 -5.69 2.31 -14.60
C SER A 14 -4.58 1.38 -14.14
N VAL A 15 -4.73 0.70 -13.00
CA VAL A 15 -3.76 -0.30 -12.54
C VAL A 15 -3.52 -1.36 -13.62
N PHE A 16 -4.59 -1.81 -14.27
CA PHE A 16 -4.49 -2.86 -15.29
C PHE A 16 -3.70 -2.40 -16.52
N GLU A 17 -3.79 -1.11 -16.87
CA GLU A 17 -2.96 -0.53 -17.93
C GLU A 17 -1.51 -0.39 -17.47
N MET A 18 -1.29 0.03 -16.23
CA MET A 18 0.05 0.24 -15.67
C MET A 18 0.87 -1.04 -15.66
N ARG A 19 0.23 -2.20 -15.56
CA ARG A 19 0.91 -3.49 -15.58
C ARG A 19 1.69 -3.72 -16.88
N ALA A 20 1.29 -3.07 -17.97
CA ALA A 20 1.93 -3.20 -19.26
C ALA A 20 3.18 -2.31 -19.43
N TYR A 21 3.47 -1.44 -18.45
CA TYR A 21 4.59 -0.49 -18.56
C TYR A 21 5.81 -0.96 -17.76
N PRO A 22 6.86 -1.46 -18.45
CA PRO A 22 8.04 -1.98 -17.75
C PRO A 22 8.73 -0.96 -16.84
N HIS A 23 8.66 0.33 -17.18
CA HIS A 23 9.31 1.37 -16.38
C HIS A 23 8.64 1.57 -15.01
N ILE A 24 7.34 1.30 -14.91
CA ILE A 24 6.62 1.36 -13.63
C ILE A 24 7.09 0.22 -12.73
N ILE A 25 7.16 -0.98 -13.29
CA ILE A 25 7.64 -2.16 -12.56
C ILE A 25 9.09 -1.96 -12.12
N ALA A 26 9.92 -1.38 -12.99
CA ALA A 26 11.31 -1.08 -12.67
C ALA A 26 11.43 -0.07 -11.52
N LEU A 27 10.56 0.95 -11.51
CA LEU A 27 10.53 1.94 -10.42
C LEU A 27 10.17 1.28 -9.09
N ILE A 28 9.16 0.41 -9.09
CA ILE A 28 8.77 -0.32 -7.88
C ILE A 28 9.93 -1.14 -7.34
N ARG A 29 10.62 -1.88 -8.21
CA ARG A 29 11.79 -2.67 -7.81
C ARG A 29 12.90 -1.79 -7.23
N LYS A 30 13.10 -0.60 -7.80
CA LYS A 30 14.11 0.34 -7.33
C LYS A 30 13.82 0.80 -5.89
N PHE A 31 12.55 1.12 -5.59
CA PHE A 31 12.15 1.46 -4.23
C PHE A 31 12.30 0.28 -3.28
N ALA A 32 11.90 -0.91 -3.73
CA ALA A 32 12.06 -2.12 -2.92
C ALA A 32 13.52 -2.40 -2.57
N ASP A 33 14.41 -2.30 -3.57
CA ASP A 33 15.84 -2.53 -3.38
C ASP A 33 16.49 -1.47 -2.48
N SER A 34 15.96 -0.25 -2.49
CA SER A 34 16.48 0.84 -1.65
C SER A 34 16.06 0.74 -0.18
N GLY A 35 15.13 -0.15 0.14
CA GLY A 35 14.56 -0.26 1.48
C GLY A 35 13.53 0.80 1.82
N LYS A 36 13.18 1.67 0.88
CA LYS A 36 12.18 2.72 1.11
C LYS A 36 10.76 2.14 1.09
N PRO A 37 9.83 2.75 1.85
CA PRO A 37 8.47 2.22 1.92
C PRO A 37 7.70 2.37 0.62
N ILE A 38 6.85 1.38 0.36
CA ILE A 38 5.94 1.36 -0.79
C ILE A 38 4.54 1.08 -0.26
N GLY A 39 3.61 1.98 -0.57
CA GLY A 39 2.21 1.79 -0.26
C GLY A 39 1.41 1.48 -1.52
N ALA A 40 0.54 0.49 -1.45
CA ALA A 40 -0.32 0.11 -2.57
C ALA A 40 -1.73 -0.20 -2.07
N ILE A 41 -2.73 0.43 -2.67
CA ILE A 41 -4.12 0.31 -2.22
C ILE A 41 -5.02 -0.21 -3.34
N CYS A 42 -6.07 -0.92 -2.94
CA CYS A 42 -7.13 -1.41 -3.82
C CYS A 42 -6.59 -2.46 -4.80
N ALA A 43 -6.56 -2.19 -6.11
CA ALA A 43 -6.01 -3.10 -7.10
C ALA A 43 -4.49 -2.96 -7.26
N ALA A 44 -3.90 -1.89 -6.74
CA ALA A 44 -2.48 -1.61 -6.93
C ALA A 44 -1.51 -2.68 -6.40
N PRO A 45 -1.85 -3.48 -5.38
CA PRO A 45 -0.98 -4.60 -5.02
C PRO A 45 -0.66 -5.58 -6.15
N LEU A 46 -1.47 -5.61 -7.22
CA LEU A 46 -1.14 -6.36 -8.43
C LEU A 46 0.19 -5.91 -9.05
N LEU A 47 0.50 -4.61 -8.94
CA LEU A 47 1.78 -4.08 -9.43
C LEU A 47 2.95 -4.60 -8.58
N LEU A 48 2.72 -4.79 -7.28
CA LEU A 48 3.72 -5.38 -6.39
C LEU A 48 3.96 -6.86 -6.74
N LEU A 49 2.88 -7.56 -7.09
CA LEU A 49 2.97 -8.95 -7.56
C LEU A 49 3.82 -9.02 -8.83
N ASP A 50 3.54 -8.14 -9.80
CA ASP A 50 4.25 -8.09 -11.07
C ASP A 50 5.74 -7.74 -10.87
N ALA A 51 6.05 -6.94 -9.88
CA ALA A 51 7.42 -6.58 -9.54
C ALA A 51 8.15 -7.69 -8.76
N GLY A 52 7.45 -8.76 -8.38
CA GLY A 52 8.05 -9.89 -7.68
C GLY A 52 8.31 -9.66 -6.20
N ILE A 53 7.70 -8.62 -5.60
CA ILE A 53 7.98 -8.27 -4.20
C ILE A 53 6.93 -8.76 -3.21
N LEU A 54 5.90 -9.48 -3.70
CA LEU A 54 4.92 -10.16 -2.84
C LEU A 54 5.11 -11.68 -2.81
N SER A 55 6.20 -12.17 -3.34
CA SER A 55 6.50 -13.60 -3.34
C SER A 55 6.89 -14.09 -1.95
N GLY A 56 6.75 -15.42 -1.75
CA GLY A 56 7.15 -16.06 -0.50
C GLY A 56 6.15 -15.82 0.61
N GLU A 57 6.63 -15.47 1.80
CA GLU A 57 5.83 -15.35 3.02
C GLU A 57 5.33 -13.93 3.30
N LYS A 58 5.34 -13.05 2.29
CA LYS A 58 4.86 -11.69 2.48
C LYS A 58 3.38 -11.67 2.83
N SER A 59 3.04 -10.91 3.88
CA SER A 59 1.65 -10.63 4.23
C SER A 59 1.17 -9.40 3.48
N TYR A 60 -0.05 -9.47 2.96
CA TYR A 60 -0.62 -8.35 2.20
C TYR A 60 -2.14 -8.39 2.25
N THR A 61 -2.74 -7.28 1.85
CA THR A 61 -4.16 -7.24 1.51
C THR A 61 -4.35 -6.44 0.23
N ALA A 62 -5.55 -6.48 -0.31
CA ALA A 62 -5.89 -5.80 -1.56
C ALA A 62 -7.39 -5.79 -1.74
N HIS A 63 -7.84 -5.19 -2.83
CA HIS A 63 -9.25 -5.23 -3.21
C HIS A 63 -9.70 -6.66 -3.53
N GLY A 64 -10.91 -7.01 -3.10
CA GLY A 64 -11.43 -8.37 -3.29
C GLY A 64 -11.49 -8.82 -4.75
N SER A 65 -11.56 -7.88 -5.70
CA SER A 65 -11.58 -8.22 -7.12
C SER A 65 -10.27 -8.83 -7.62
N THR A 66 -9.19 -8.75 -6.84
CA THR A 66 -7.88 -9.27 -7.25
C THR A 66 -7.61 -10.68 -6.73
N ILE A 67 -8.62 -11.32 -6.12
CA ILE A 67 -8.45 -12.60 -5.42
C ILE A 67 -7.87 -13.71 -6.30
N ASP A 68 -8.15 -13.70 -7.60
CA ASP A 68 -7.67 -14.73 -8.50
C ASP A 68 -6.14 -14.70 -8.65
N GLU A 69 -5.54 -13.52 -8.58
CA GLU A 69 -4.09 -13.37 -8.69
C GLU A 69 -3.41 -13.19 -7.33
N LEU A 70 -4.17 -12.74 -6.33
CA LEU A 70 -3.69 -12.51 -4.96
C LEU A 70 -4.54 -13.35 -3.99
N PRO A 71 -4.32 -14.67 -3.94
CA PRO A 71 -5.22 -15.57 -3.20
C PRO A 71 -5.10 -15.48 -1.68
N HIS A 72 -4.06 -14.82 -1.17
CA HIS A 72 -3.81 -14.72 0.27
C HIS A 72 -4.17 -13.35 0.85
N ILE A 73 -5.11 -12.65 0.22
CA ILE A 73 -5.64 -11.38 0.75
C ILE A 73 -6.18 -11.59 2.16
N GLN A 74 -5.79 -10.73 3.08
CA GLN A 74 -6.33 -10.72 4.44
C GLN A 74 -7.58 -9.82 4.45
N GLU A 75 -8.73 -10.44 4.33
CA GLU A 75 -10.01 -9.75 4.09
C GLU A 75 -10.50 -8.95 5.30
N ASP A 76 -10.08 -9.30 6.50
CA ASP A 76 -10.50 -8.67 7.75
C ASP A 76 -9.59 -7.52 8.19
N GLN A 77 -8.58 -7.19 7.41
CA GLN A 77 -7.63 -6.12 7.75
C GLN A 77 -7.76 -4.95 6.78
N MET A 78 -7.93 -3.75 7.31
CA MET A 78 -7.94 -2.54 6.50
C MET A 78 -6.59 -2.26 5.84
N VAL A 79 -5.51 -2.49 6.59
CA VAL A 79 -4.13 -2.24 6.17
C VAL A 79 -3.25 -3.35 6.70
N ILE A 80 -2.34 -3.81 5.86
CA ILE A 80 -1.28 -4.75 6.26
C ILE A 80 0.06 -4.08 6.00
N GLN A 81 0.91 -4.09 7.03
CA GLN A 81 2.29 -3.65 6.88
C GLN A 81 3.21 -4.85 7.10
N ASP A 82 4.01 -5.17 6.09
CA ASP A 82 5.04 -6.20 6.16
C ASP A 82 6.36 -5.56 5.75
N GLY A 83 7.16 -5.18 6.77
CA GLY A 83 8.38 -4.43 6.55
C GLY A 83 8.09 -3.09 5.90
N GLN A 84 8.71 -2.85 4.75
CA GLN A 84 8.53 -1.62 3.98
C GLN A 84 7.28 -1.62 3.10
N ILE A 85 6.60 -2.76 2.97
CA ILE A 85 5.45 -2.89 2.07
C ILE A 85 4.16 -2.69 2.88
N ILE A 86 3.35 -1.73 2.46
CA ILE A 86 2.10 -1.38 3.12
C ILE A 86 0.99 -1.48 2.08
N THR A 87 0.03 -2.37 2.34
CA THR A 87 -1.09 -2.62 1.41
C THR A 87 -2.42 -2.36 2.10
N SER A 88 -3.43 -2.00 1.31
CA SER A 88 -4.76 -1.69 1.82
C SER A 88 -5.85 -2.08 0.81
N ARG A 89 -7.09 -2.18 1.29
CA ARG A 89 -8.14 -2.87 0.54
C ARG A 89 -8.88 -2.02 -0.48
N GLY A 90 -9.14 -0.75 -0.21
CA GLY A 90 -9.92 0.03 -1.14
C GLY A 90 -10.25 1.43 -0.64
N ALA A 91 -11.14 2.11 -1.34
CA ALA A 91 -11.53 3.48 -1.01
C ALA A 91 -11.96 3.64 0.45
N GLY A 92 -12.68 2.67 0.99
CA GLY A 92 -13.16 2.72 2.38
C GLY A 92 -12.06 2.56 3.43
N THR A 93 -10.86 2.16 3.04
CA THR A 93 -9.72 2.01 3.95
C THR A 93 -8.63 3.06 3.70
N ALA A 94 -8.88 4.04 2.83
CA ALA A 94 -7.87 5.00 2.42
C ALA A 94 -7.33 5.86 3.56
N VAL A 95 -8.18 6.26 4.49
CA VAL A 95 -7.77 7.06 5.64
C VAL A 95 -6.77 6.28 6.51
N GLU A 96 -7.12 5.04 6.86
CA GLU A 96 -6.24 4.19 7.66
C GLU A 96 -4.95 3.86 6.92
N PHE A 97 -5.01 3.68 5.61
CA PHE A 97 -3.84 3.49 4.77
C PHE A 97 -2.88 4.69 4.87
N GLY A 98 -3.40 5.91 4.67
CA GLY A 98 -2.61 7.13 4.76
C GLY A 98 -1.99 7.32 6.14
N LEU A 99 -2.76 7.05 7.19
CA LEU A 99 -2.27 7.17 8.56
C LEU A 99 -1.18 6.15 8.88
N THR A 100 -1.27 4.95 8.32
CA THR A 100 -0.22 3.94 8.46
C THR A 100 1.07 4.40 7.78
N LEU A 101 0.98 5.03 6.61
CA LEU A 101 2.14 5.59 5.93
C LEU A 101 2.79 6.69 6.76
N ILE A 102 1.99 7.57 7.35
CA ILE A 102 2.49 8.63 8.24
C ILE A 102 3.19 8.03 9.46
N HIS A 103 2.58 7.01 10.06
CA HIS A 103 3.18 6.31 11.20
C HIS A 103 4.55 5.74 10.85
N HIS A 104 4.66 5.11 9.68
CA HIS A 104 5.92 4.51 9.22
C HIS A 104 7.00 5.58 9.02
N LEU A 105 6.65 6.73 8.43
CA LEU A 105 7.61 7.78 8.11
C LEU A 105 7.97 8.65 9.31
N TYR A 106 7.00 8.96 10.16
CA TYR A 106 7.14 10.01 11.17
C TYR A 106 6.85 9.55 12.60
N GLY A 107 6.36 8.33 12.77
CA GLY A 107 6.08 7.77 14.08
C GLY A 107 4.68 8.01 14.60
N ARG A 108 4.42 7.43 15.78
CA ARG A 108 3.09 7.39 16.39
C ARG A 108 2.54 8.77 16.74
N LYS A 109 3.38 9.64 17.26
CA LYS A 109 2.94 10.96 17.70
C LYS A 109 2.37 11.77 16.53
N LYS A 110 3.10 11.79 15.41
CA LYS A 110 2.66 12.51 14.22
C LYS A 110 1.38 11.88 13.64
N GLU A 111 1.30 10.55 13.60
CA GLU A 111 0.11 9.86 13.13
C GLU A 111 -1.11 10.25 13.96
N GLN A 112 -0.99 10.31 15.28
CA GLN A 112 -2.10 10.71 16.15
C GLN A 112 -2.50 12.17 15.99
N GLU A 113 -1.53 13.06 15.78
CA GLU A 113 -1.79 14.47 15.49
C GLU A 113 -2.61 14.63 14.21
N ILE A 114 -2.22 13.94 13.15
CA ILE A 114 -2.92 14.00 11.87
C ILE A 114 -4.29 13.35 11.98
N ARG A 115 -4.38 12.20 12.63
CA ARG A 115 -5.66 11.50 12.83
C ARG A 115 -6.68 12.43 13.50
N LYS A 116 -6.25 13.14 14.53
CA LYS A 116 -7.12 14.09 15.23
C LYS A 116 -7.50 15.27 14.33
N SER A 117 -6.52 15.80 13.60
CA SER A 117 -6.72 16.94 12.72
C SER A 117 -7.76 16.68 11.62
N ILE A 118 -7.83 15.46 11.12
CA ILE A 118 -8.79 15.09 10.07
C ILE A 118 -10.05 14.44 10.64
N HIS A 119 -10.20 14.42 11.95
CA HIS A 119 -11.35 13.83 12.65
C HIS A 119 -11.49 12.32 12.43
N ALA A 120 -10.38 11.62 12.23
CA ALA A 120 -10.36 10.15 12.11
C ALA A 120 -10.21 9.47 13.48
N ASP A 121 -10.22 10.26 14.57
CA ASP A 121 -10.19 9.77 15.94
C ASP A 121 -11.59 9.62 16.54
N LEU A 122 -12.63 10.00 15.79
CA LEU A 122 -14.01 9.87 16.27
C LEU A 122 -14.44 8.40 16.27
N PRO A 123 -15.26 7.98 17.27
CA PRO A 123 -15.72 6.59 17.32
C PRO A 123 -16.69 6.29 16.17
N LEU A 124 -16.66 5.06 15.70
CA LEU A 124 -17.66 4.55 14.75
C LEU A 124 -18.99 4.36 15.48
N ARG A 125 -20.07 4.59 14.78
CA ARG A 125 -21.42 4.47 15.32
C ARG A 125 -21.94 3.05 15.25
#